data_83659448af1de91140d99a211029dc39
#
_entry.id   83659448af1de91140d99a211029dc39
#
_cell.length_a   1.000
_cell.length_b   1.000
_cell.length_c   1.000
_cell.angle_alpha   90.00
_cell.angle_beta   90.00
_cell.angle_gamma   90.00
#
_symmetry.space_group_name_H-M   'P 1'
#
loop_
_entity.id
_entity.type
_entity.pdbx_description
1 polymer ?
#
loop_
_entity_poly.entity_id
_entity_poly.type
_entity_poly.pdbx_seq_one_letter_code
_entity_poly.pdbx_strand_id
1 'polypeptide(L)' 'MMYFEAIKNLRKKMILTQTEFAKMLGVSFGTVNRWESGKYELTTKLKRKLQPYFEKYKIKLED' A
#
# COMPACT_ATOMS: atom_id res chain seq x y z
N MET A 1 -3.77 7.68 -10.88
CA MET A 1 -4.15 7.35 -9.50
C MET A 1 -3.00 7.71 -8.58
N MET A 2 -3.28 8.42 -7.51
CA MET A 2 -2.25 8.73 -6.53
C MET A 2 -1.78 7.45 -5.84
N TYR A 3 -0.52 7.44 -5.40
CA TYR A 3 0.05 6.23 -4.80
C TYR A 3 -0.72 5.76 -3.56
N PHE A 4 -1.14 6.71 -2.73
CA PHE A 4 -1.89 6.35 -1.53
C PHE A 4 -3.24 5.71 -1.87
N GLU A 5 -3.86 6.13 -2.96
CA GLU A 5 -5.10 5.50 -3.42
C GLU A 5 -4.84 4.08 -3.92
N ALA A 6 -3.71 3.90 -4.61
CA ALA A 6 -3.34 2.57 -5.09
C ALA A 6 -3.10 1.60 -3.94
N ILE A 7 -2.47 2.07 -2.86
CA ILE A 7 -2.24 1.25 -1.67
C ILE A 7 -3.57 0.83 -1.04
N LYS A 8 -4.48 1.76 -0.91
CA LYS A 8 -5.80 1.47 -0.34
C LYS A 8 -6.56 0.47 -1.21
N ASN A 9 -6.51 0.66 -2.53
CA ASN A 9 -7.16 -0.25 -3.45
C ASN A 9 -6.55 -1.65 -3.39
N LEU A 10 -5.22 -1.73 -3.29
CA LEU A 10 -4.53 -3.01 -3.15
C LEU A 10 -5.01 -3.73 -1.91
N ARG A 11 -5.02 -3.03 -0.78
CA ARG A 11 -5.45 -3.62 0.49
C ARG A 11 -6.88 -4.15 0.39
N LYS A 12 -7.77 -3.37 -0.21
CA LYS A 12 -9.16 -3.77 -0.36
C LYS A 12 -9.31 -5.00 -1.27
N LYS A 13 -8.53 -5.06 -2.34
CA LYS A 13 -8.56 -6.22 -3.23
C LYS A 13 -8.06 -7.48 -2.54
N MET A 14 -7.12 -7.33 -1.61
CA MET A 14 -6.62 -8.43 -0.81
C MET A 14 -7.57 -8.81 0.32
N ILE A 15 -8.59 -8.01 0.56
CA ILE A 15 -9.58 -8.20 1.64
C ILE A 15 -8.88 -8.25 2.99
N LEU A 16 -8.00 -7.27 3.22
CA LEU A 16 -7.26 -7.15 4.47
C LEU A 16 -7.65 -5.86 5.20
N THR A 17 -7.64 -5.92 6.52
CA THR A 17 -7.72 -4.71 7.32
C THR A 17 -6.39 -3.99 7.27
N GLN A 18 -6.36 -2.71 7.70
CA GLN A 18 -5.10 -1.97 7.78
C GLN A 18 -4.09 -2.67 8.69
N THR A 19 -4.58 -3.23 9.80
CA THR A 19 -3.70 -3.95 10.73
C THR A 19 -3.09 -5.19 10.09
N GLU A 20 -3.90 -5.96 9.36
CA GLU A 20 -3.43 -7.16 8.68
C GLU A 20 -2.42 -6.80 7.58
N PHE A 21 -2.72 -5.76 6.83
CA PHE A 21 -1.83 -5.29 5.76
C PHE A 21 -0.50 -4.83 6.34
N ALA A 22 -0.55 -4.09 7.46
CA ALA A 22 0.67 -3.65 8.15
C ALA A 22 1.53 -4.83 8.59
N LYS A 23 0.91 -5.85 9.17
CA LYS A 23 1.63 -7.05 9.59
C LYS A 23 2.29 -7.76 8.42
N MET A 24 1.59 -7.85 7.29
CA MET A 24 2.13 -8.48 6.09
C MET A 24 3.39 -7.76 5.61
N LEU A 25 3.40 -6.44 5.70
CA LEU A 25 4.51 -5.63 5.22
C LEU A 25 5.59 -5.39 6.27
N GLY A 26 5.34 -5.77 7.53
CA GLY A 26 6.29 -5.55 8.60
C GLY A 26 6.37 -4.11 9.06
N VAL A 27 5.27 -3.38 8.97
CA VAL A 27 5.19 -1.98 9.42
C VAL A 27 4.07 -1.84 10.44
N SER A 28 3.99 -0.67 11.08
CA SER A 28 2.94 -0.42 12.06
C SER A 28 1.63 -0.06 11.39
N PHE A 29 0.53 -0.27 12.11
CA PHE A 29 -0.81 0.17 11.68
C PHE A 29 -0.81 1.66 11.35
N GLY A 30 -0.20 2.47 12.22
CA GLY A 30 -0.14 3.92 12.00
C GLY A 30 0.54 4.28 10.69
N THR A 31 1.54 3.52 10.30
CA THR A 31 2.25 3.74 9.05
C THR A 31 1.31 3.54 7.85
N VAL A 32 0.56 2.43 7.85
CA VAL A 32 -0.40 2.16 6.78
C VAL A 32 -1.47 3.25 6.74
N ASN A 33 -1.97 3.63 7.90
CA ASN A 33 -2.99 4.67 8.01
C ASN A 33 -2.50 5.99 7.41
N ARG A 34 -1.24 6.36 7.68
CA ARG A 34 -0.65 7.58 7.11
C ARG A 34 -0.51 7.50 5.61
N TRP A 35 -0.09 6.35 5.09
CA TRP A 35 0.01 6.16 3.65
C TRP A 35 -1.34 6.38 2.98
N GLU A 36 -2.38 5.77 3.53
CA GLU A 36 -3.72 5.82 2.92
C GLU A 36 -4.37 7.18 3.06
N SER A 37 -3.92 7.99 4.01
CA SER A 37 -4.44 9.36 4.18
C SER A 37 -3.75 10.37 3.25
N GLY A 38 -2.70 9.95 2.55
CA GLY A 38 -1.97 10.82 1.65
C GLY A 38 -0.98 11.76 2.31
N LYS A 39 -0.73 11.59 3.60
CA LYS A 39 0.16 12.47 4.37
C LYS A 39 1.62 12.04 4.33
N TYR A 40 1.90 10.87 3.79
CA TYR A 40 3.23 10.29 3.79
C TYR A 40 3.55 9.75 2.42
N GLU A 41 4.78 9.96 1.98
CA GLU A 41 5.29 9.26 0.81
C GLU A 41 6.06 8.03 1.25
N LEU A 42 5.92 6.96 0.47
CA LEU A 42 6.65 5.73 0.72
C LEU A 42 8.10 5.90 0.29
N THR A 43 8.99 5.22 1.01
CA THR A 43 10.37 5.13 0.59
C THR A 43 10.46 4.22 -0.64
N THR A 44 11.56 4.37 -1.39
CA THR A 44 11.80 3.52 -2.55
C THR A 44 11.82 2.04 -2.17
N LYS A 45 12.38 1.72 -1.01
CA LYS A 45 12.44 0.35 -0.52
C LYS A 45 11.05 -0.25 -0.36
N LEU A 46 10.11 0.51 0.21
CA LEU A 46 8.74 0.05 0.41
C LEU A 46 7.99 -0.03 -0.91
N LYS A 47 8.23 0.90 -1.83
CA LYS A 47 7.64 0.84 -3.15
C LYS A 47 8.05 -0.42 -3.90
N ARG A 48 9.32 -0.80 -3.80
CA ARG A 48 9.81 -2.04 -4.41
C ARG A 48 9.16 -3.27 -3.77
N LYS A 49 8.96 -3.24 -2.47
CA LYS A 49 8.33 -4.35 -1.75
C LYS A 49 6.87 -4.53 -2.18
N LEU A 50 6.20 -3.44 -2.48
CA LEU A 50 4.80 -3.47 -2.89
C LEU A 50 4.60 -3.79 -4.37
N GLN A 51 5.61 -3.55 -5.20
CA GLN A 51 5.48 -3.71 -6.64
C GLN A 51 4.92 -5.08 -7.07
N PRO A 52 5.40 -6.21 -6.53
CA PRO A 52 4.85 -7.51 -6.92
C PRO A 52 3.35 -7.63 -6.61
N TYR A 53 2.91 -7.01 -5.53
CA TYR A 53 1.50 -7.05 -5.17
C TYR A 53 0.66 -6.23 -6.13
N PHE A 54 1.15 -5.05 -6.52
CA PHE A 54 0.43 -4.24 -7.51
C PHE A 54 0.30 -4.98 -8.83
N GLU A 55 1.35 -5.68 -9.25
CA GLU A 55 1.32 -6.45 -10.48
C GLU A 55 0.35 -7.63 -10.37
N LYS A 56 0.41 -8.34 -9.25
CA LYS A 56 -0.45 -9.50 -9.02
C LYS A 56 -1.94 -9.13 -9.05
N TYR A 57 -2.27 -8.00 -8.44
CA TYR A 57 -3.66 -7.56 -8.35
C TYR A 57 -4.04 -6.56 -9.43
N LYS A 58 -3.16 -6.35 -10.40
CA LYS A 58 -3.41 -5.52 -11.59
C LYS A 58 -3.81 -4.09 -11.22
N ILE A 59 -3.12 -3.52 -10.27
CA ILE A 59 -3.32 -2.13 -9.88
C ILE A 59 -2.33 -1.28 -10.67
N LYS A 60 -2.85 -0.36 -11.47
CA LYS A 60 -2.02 0.52 -12.26
C LYS A 60 -1.61 1.73 -11.44
N LEU A 61 -0.33 2.05 -11.50
CA LEU A 61 0.21 3.26 -10.90
C LEU A 61 0.47 4.26 -12.01
N GLU A 62 0.04 5.48 -11.79
CA GLU A 62 0.36 6.56 -12.72
C GLU A 62 1.68 7.19 -12.31
N ASP A 63 2.45 7.52 -13.31
CA ASP A 63 3.72 8.21 -13.11
C ASP A 63 3.53 9.69 -12.82
#